data_6f7c7d831530e586f2a542b3877770d3
#
_entry.id   6f7c7d831530e586f2a542b3877770d3
#
_cell.length_a   1.000
_cell.length_b   1.000
_cell.length_c   1.000
_cell.angle_alpha   90.00
_cell.angle_beta   90.00
_cell.angle_gamma   90.00
#
_symmetry.space_group_name_H-M   'P 1'
#
loop_
_entity.id
_entity.type
_entity.pdbx_description
1 polymer ?
#
loop_
_entity_poly.entity_id
_entity_poly.type
_entity_poly.pdbx_seq_one_letter_code
_entity_poly.pdbx_strand_id
1 'polypeptide(L)'
;MNNLQSFLQTVDSLVWGPPLLILLVGTGVYFTFRLGLLQFRRLPTALAMVFGREKSSDKQGDVSSFAALCTALSATIGTGNIVGVATAIKLGGPGALFWMWLAALFGMATKYAECLLAVKYRQIDDKGQMVGGPMYYLRDGVSSKTLAVLFAVFAVGVACFGIGTFPQVNAILDATQISFGVPREASAVVLTVLVAIVTIGGIQSIAKVAGKVVPAMALFYIIACLSVIVTNADKLADAVELVLVSAFTSTAATGGFLGASIMLAIQSGIARGVFSNESGLGSAPMAAAAAKTDSCVEQGLISMTGTFFDTIVICTMTGLALILTGAWQSDLSGAAMTTYAFATGLNAQTIGPMLVSIGLMFFAFTTILGWNYYGERCMVFLFGTKAVLPYKIVFIGLIASGAFLHLDLIWIIADIVNGLMAIPNLIGLVALRHVVVEETKQYFAARYQYSEAEAQVQ
;
A
#
# COMPACT_ATOMS: atom_id res chain seq x y z
N MET A 1 22.94 0.93 -22.95
CA MET A 1 21.87 1.20 -21.99
C MET A 1 20.48 1.02 -22.59
N ASN A 2 20.22 1.49 -23.82
CA ASN A 2 18.91 1.39 -24.46
C ASN A 2 18.34 -0.04 -24.59
N ASN A 3 19.17 -1.05 -24.91
CA ASN A 3 18.71 -2.44 -25.06
C ASN A 3 18.27 -3.09 -23.74
N LEU A 4 18.95 -2.81 -22.60
CA LEU A 4 18.59 -3.35 -21.29
C LEU A 4 17.30 -2.70 -20.79
N GLN A 5 17.17 -1.40 -20.92
CA GLN A 5 15.97 -0.67 -20.52
C GLN A 5 14.73 -1.13 -21.31
N SER A 6 14.86 -1.27 -22.64
CA SER A 6 13.79 -1.78 -23.51
C SER A 6 13.40 -3.22 -23.14
N PHE A 7 14.38 -4.07 -22.84
CA PHE A 7 14.11 -5.44 -22.36
C PHE A 7 13.34 -5.44 -21.03
N LEU A 8 13.78 -4.65 -20.05
CA LEU A 8 13.11 -4.54 -18.75
C LEU A 8 11.69 -3.98 -18.89
N GLN A 9 11.47 -2.98 -19.75
CA GLN A 9 10.12 -2.47 -20.04
C GLN A 9 9.21 -3.54 -20.65
N THR A 10 9.75 -4.40 -21.51
CA THR A 10 8.99 -5.54 -22.07
C THR A 10 8.63 -6.53 -20.97
N VAL A 11 9.56 -6.84 -20.06
CA VAL A 11 9.29 -7.73 -18.92
C VAL A 11 8.24 -7.11 -17.99
N ASP A 12 8.35 -5.82 -17.69
CA ASP A 12 7.40 -5.09 -16.86
C ASP A 12 5.99 -5.13 -17.44
N SER A 13 5.85 -4.83 -18.72
CA SER A 13 4.56 -4.89 -19.44
C SER A 13 3.95 -6.30 -19.50
N LEU A 14 4.78 -7.34 -19.49
CA LEU A 14 4.34 -8.73 -19.42
C LEU A 14 3.86 -9.09 -18.01
N VAL A 15 4.60 -8.67 -16.99
CA VAL A 15 4.28 -8.94 -15.57
C VAL A 15 2.99 -8.23 -15.17
N TRP A 16 2.86 -6.93 -15.45
CA TRP A 16 1.65 -6.14 -15.19
C TRP A 16 0.61 -6.21 -16.33
N GLY A 17 0.76 -7.20 -17.18
CA GLY A 17 -0.18 -7.46 -18.26
C GLY A 17 -1.55 -7.96 -17.78
N PRO A 18 -2.50 -8.16 -18.71
CA PRO A 18 -3.86 -8.61 -18.40
C PRO A 18 -3.95 -9.85 -17.50
N PRO A 19 -3.08 -10.87 -17.59
CA PRO A 19 -3.17 -12.04 -16.72
C PRO A 19 -3.06 -11.73 -15.23
N LEU A 20 -2.09 -10.90 -14.82
CA LEU A 20 -1.92 -10.53 -13.42
C LEU A 20 -3.06 -9.61 -12.95
N LEU A 21 -3.48 -8.64 -13.78
CA LEU A 21 -4.58 -7.75 -13.45
C LEU A 21 -5.90 -8.51 -13.27
N ILE A 22 -6.18 -9.49 -14.15
CA ILE A 22 -7.35 -10.37 -14.03
C ILE A 22 -7.27 -11.21 -12.75
N LEU A 23 -6.11 -11.74 -12.42
CA LEU A 23 -5.92 -12.53 -11.21
C LEU A 23 -6.11 -11.69 -9.94
N LEU A 24 -5.55 -10.46 -9.90
CA LEU A 24 -5.70 -9.51 -8.80
C LEU A 24 -7.16 -9.12 -8.57
N VAL A 25 -7.79 -8.56 -9.60
CA VAL A 25 -9.19 -8.12 -9.53
C VAL A 25 -10.13 -9.30 -9.37
N GLY A 26 -9.92 -10.39 -10.12
CA GLY A 26 -10.74 -11.60 -10.05
C GLY A 26 -10.74 -12.25 -8.68
N THR A 27 -9.59 -12.30 -7.99
CA THR A 27 -9.51 -12.79 -6.61
C THR A 27 -10.33 -11.89 -5.67
N GLY A 28 -10.23 -10.57 -5.80
CA GLY A 28 -11.01 -9.62 -5.03
C GLY A 28 -12.52 -9.73 -5.28
N VAL A 29 -12.92 -9.86 -6.54
CA VAL A 29 -14.33 -10.11 -6.94
C VAL A 29 -14.83 -11.42 -6.34
N TYR A 30 -14.06 -12.51 -6.46
CA TYR A 30 -14.41 -13.80 -5.88
C TYR A 30 -14.69 -13.69 -4.37
N PHE A 31 -13.76 -13.13 -3.60
CA PHE A 31 -13.94 -12.99 -2.16
C PHE A 31 -15.07 -12.03 -1.81
N THR A 32 -15.28 -10.95 -2.57
CA THR A 32 -16.38 -10.02 -2.38
C THR A 32 -17.73 -10.75 -2.40
N PHE A 33 -17.97 -11.57 -3.41
CA PHE A 33 -19.24 -12.30 -3.52
C PHE A 33 -19.33 -13.49 -2.55
N ARG A 34 -18.25 -14.25 -2.38
CA ARG A 34 -18.25 -15.43 -1.48
C ARG A 34 -18.37 -15.07 0.00
N LEU A 35 -17.92 -13.89 0.39
CA LEU A 35 -18.04 -13.35 1.76
C LEU A 35 -19.30 -12.47 1.93
N GLY A 36 -20.18 -12.41 0.92
CA GLY A 36 -21.45 -11.68 1.01
C GLY A 36 -21.27 -10.17 1.12
N LEU A 37 -20.41 -9.58 0.28
CA LEU A 37 -20.10 -8.13 0.26
C LEU A 37 -19.58 -7.63 1.60
N LEU A 38 -18.70 -8.43 2.24
CA LEU A 38 -18.19 -8.21 3.60
C LEU A 38 -17.63 -6.79 3.80
N GLN A 39 -16.86 -6.28 2.84
CA GLN A 39 -16.25 -4.96 2.93
C GLN A 39 -17.27 -3.82 3.00
N PHE A 40 -18.47 -3.98 2.41
CA PHE A 40 -19.53 -2.99 2.54
C PHE A 40 -20.34 -3.17 3.83
N ARG A 41 -20.71 -4.41 4.14
CA ARG A 41 -21.57 -4.73 5.30
C ARG A 41 -20.84 -4.60 6.64
N ARG A 42 -19.54 -4.82 6.67
CA ARG A 42 -18.75 -4.88 7.91
C ARG A 42 -17.72 -3.74 8.05
N LEU A 43 -17.66 -2.81 7.07
CA LEU A 43 -16.79 -1.65 7.19
C LEU A 43 -17.04 -0.82 8.46
N PRO A 44 -18.30 -0.51 8.85
CA PRO A 44 -18.55 0.21 10.08
C PRO A 44 -18.04 -0.54 11.31
N THR A 45 -18.22 -1.85 11.37
CA THR A 45 -17.72 -2.71 12.45
C THR A 45 -16.19 -2.72 12.47
N ALA A 46 -15.55 -2.82 11.31
CA ALA A 46 -14.09 -2.80 11.18
C ALA A 46 -13.50 -1.46 11.64
N LEU A 47 -14.10 -0.34 11.25
CA LEU A 47 -13.70 0.99 11.71
C LEU A 47 -13.89 1.16 13.22
N ALA A 48 -15.00 0.65 13.78
CA ALA A 48 -15.20 0.65 15.23
C ALA A 48 -14.13 -0.18 15.96
N MET A 49 -13.64 -1.29 15.39
CA MET A 49 -12.53 -2.07 15.95
C MET A 49 -11.20 -1.30 15.89
N VAL A 50 -10.94 -0.56 14.81
CA VAL A 50 -9.70 0.24 14.65
C VAL A 50 -9.62 1.34 15.70
N PHE A 51 -10.73 2.06 15.96
CA PHE A 51 -10.77 3.19 16.90
C PHE A 51 -11.21 2.78 18.31
N GLY A 52 -11.62 1.53 18.50
CA GLY A 52 -11.99 0.98 19.81
C GLY A 52 -10.79 0.75 20.74
N ARG A 53 -11.02 0.80 22.04
CA ARG A 53 -9.98 0.44 23.01
C ARG A 53 -9.81 -1.09 23.04
N GLU A 54 -8.61 -1.58 22.84
CA GLU A 54 -8.29 -3.00 23.07
C GLU A 54 -8.54 -3.38 24.53
N LYS A 55 -9.42 -4.39 24.73
CA LYS A 55 -9.90 -4.75 26.08
C LYS A 55 -9.02 -5.74 26.83
N SER A 56 -7.94 -6.30 26.28
CA SER A 56 -7.10 -7.24 27.02
C SER A 56 -5.63 -7.22 26.63
N SER A 57 -4.74 -7.24 27.66
CA SER A 57 -3.29 -7.36 27.54
C SER A 57 -2.81 -8.80 27.30
N ASP A 58 -3.68 -9.81 27.43
CA ASP A 58 -3.29 -11.23 27.51
C ASP A 58 -3.31 -11.97 26.16
N LYS A 59 -3.64 -11.28 25.06
CA LYS A 59 -3.66 -11.86 23.72
C LYS A 59 -2.25 -12.08 23.18
N GLN A 60 -2.06 -13.20 22.46
CA GLN A 60 -0.79 -13.51 21.80
C GLN A 60 -0.51 -12.52 20.67
N GLY A 61 0.72 -11.99 20.63
CA GLY A 61 1.18 -11.05 19.61
C GLY A 61 2.28 -10.12 20.12
N ASP A 62 2.96 -9.44 19.19
CA ASP A 62 4.09 -8.55 19.51
C ASP A 62 3.64 -7.10 19.69
N VAL A 63 2.59 -6.67 18.95
CA VAL A 63 2.10 -5.30 18.91
C VAL A 63 0.57 -5.26 18.90
N SER A 64 -0.04 -4.13 19.28
CA SER A 64 -1.50 -3.99 19.21
C SER A 64 -2.03 -4.10 17.78
N SER A 65 -3.30 -4.48 17.61
CA SER A 65 -3.93 -4.58 16.27
C SER A 65 -3.91 -3.24 15.54
N PHE A 66 -4.09 -2.13 16.25
CA PHE A 66 -3.95 -0.78 15.69
C PHE A 66 -2.50 -0.50 15.24
N ALA A 67 -1.50 -0.85 16.05
CA ALA A 67 -0.09 -0.66 15.69
C ALA A 67 0.34 -1.55 14.51
N ALA A 68 -0.20 -2.77 14.40
CA ALA A 68 -0.02 -3.64 13.24
C ALA A 68 -0.65 -3.02 11.97
N LEU A 69 -1.87 -2.46 12.08
CA LEU A 69 -2.50 -1.72 10.97
C LEU A 69 -1.66 -0.50 10.57
N CYS A 70 -1.19 0.31 11.54
CA CYS A 70 -0.34 1.45 11.24
C CYS A 70 1.00 1.04 10.61
N THR A 71 1.56 -0.12 11.01
CA THR A 71 2.76 -0.67 10.36
C THR A 71 2.46 -1.08 8.92
N ALA A 72 1.31 -1.67 8.64
CA ALA A 72 0.89 -1.97 7.27
C ALA A 72 0.65 -0.68 6.47
N LEU A 73 -0.05 0.30 7.05
CA LEU A 73 -0.28 1.61 6.44
C LEU A 73 1.03 2.39 6.21
N SER A 74 2.04 2.21 7.06
CA SER A 74 3.34 2.85 6.85
C SER A 74 4.02 2.38 5.55
N ALA A 75 3.81 1.14 5.15
CA ALA A 75 4.34 0.61 3.91
C ALA A 75 3.51 1.06 2.69
N THR A 76 2.18 1.15 2.84
CA THR A 76 1.26 1.45 1.74
C THR A 76 1.09 2.95 1.48
N ILE A 77 0.92 3.77 2.54
CA ILE A 77 0.82 5.23 2.38
C ILE A 77 2.22 5.80 2.10
N GLY A 78 2.54 5.93 0.82
CA GLY A 78 3.86 6.27 0.33
C GLY A 78 3.82 7.15 -0.91
N THR A 79 4.87 7.05 -1.73
CA THR A 79 4.92 7.71 -3.04
C THR A 79 3.76 7.31 -3.95
N GLY A 80 3.17 6.12 -3.75
CA GLY A 80 2.01 5.63 -4.50
C GLY A 80 0.81 6.58 -4.45
N ASN A 81 0.52 7.14 -3.29
CA ASN A 81 -0.64 8.03 -3.06
C ASN A 81 -0.48 9.42 -3.68
N ILE A 82 0.73 9.86 -3.96
CA ILE A 82 1.05 11.17 -4.55
C ILE A 82 1.51 11.02 -5.99
N VAL A 83 2.64 10.34 -6.18
CA VAL A 83 3.28 10.13 -7.49
C VAL A 83 2.51 9.10 -8.30
N GLY A 84 2.08 8.00 -7.67
CA GLY A 84 1.35 6.91 -8.34
C GLY A 84 -0.01 7.36 -8.88
N VAL A 85 -0.78 8.12 -8.09
CA VAL A 85 -2.07 8.70 -8.52
C VAL A 85 -1.88 9.67 -9.68
N ALA A 86 -0.88 10.55 -9.58
CA ALA A 86 -0.55 11.49 -10.64
C ALA A 86 -0.16 10.75 -11.94
N THR A 87 0.64 9.68 -11.82
CA THR A 87 1.04 8.84 -12.96
C THR A 87 -0.17 8.11 -13.56
N ALA A 88 -1.08 7.58 -12.72
CA ALA A 88 -2.29 6.92 -13.22
C ALA A 88 -3.17 7.85 -14.04
N ILE A 89 -3.40 9.06 -13.53
CA ILE A 89 -4.21 10.08 -14.20
C ILE A 89 -3.50 10.62 -15.46
N LYS A 90 -2.16 10.76 -15.42
CA LYS A 90 -1.39 11.18 -16.60
C LYS A 90 -1.49 10.19 -17.76
N LEU A 91 -1.43 8.89 -17.47
CA LEU A 91 -1.47 7.82 -18.47
C LEU A 91 -2.90 7.48 -18.90
N GLY A 92 -3.82 7.36 -17.95
CA GLY A 92 -5.18 6.87 -18.17
C GLY A 92 -6.27 7.95 -18.19
N GLY A 93 -5.89 9.22 -18.02
CA GLY A 93 -6.84 10.32 -17.85
C GLY A 93 -7.57 10.29 -16.52
N PRO A 94 -8.53 11.20 -16.26
CA PRO A 94 -9.32 11.27 -15.03
C PRO A 94 -10.06 9.97 -14.70
N GLY A 95 -10.47 9.19 -15.71
CA GLY A 95 -11.13 7.89 -15.55
C GLY A 95 -10.29 6.84 -14.84
N ALA A 96 -8.95 6.96 -14.80
CA ALA A 96 -8.09 6.07 -14.03
C ALA A 96 -8.42 6.09 -12.53
N LEU A 97 -8.88 7.22 -11.99
CA LEU A 97 -9.28 7.33 -10.59
C LEU A 97 -10.50 6.44 -10.27
N PHE A 98 -11.47 6.34 -11.18
CA PHE A 98 -12.61 5.41 -11.03
C PHE A 98 -12.12 3.96 -10.95
N TRP A 99 -11.19 3.56 -11.81
CA TRP A 99 -10.67 2.19 -11.81
C TRP A 99 -9.79 1.89 -10.59
N MET A 100 -9.12 2.91 -10.02
CA MET A 100 -8.47 2.80 -8.70
C MET A 100 -9.49 2.52 -7.61
N TRP A 101 -10.64 3.22 -7.58
CA TRP A 101 -11.70 2.96 -6.60
C TRP A 101 -12.24 1.54 -6.71
N LEU A 102 -12.50 1.09 -7.93
CA LEU A 102 -13.01 -0.26 -8.16
C LEU A 102 -12.01 -1.33 -7.71
N ALA A 103 -10.73 -1.15 -8.04
CA ALA A 103 -9.66 -2.03 -7.58
C ALA A 103 -9.55 -2.05 -6.05
N ALA A 104 -9.67 -0.90 -5.38
CA ALA A 104 -9.62 -0.81 -3.93
C ALA A 104 -10.84 -1.48 -3.26
N LEU A 105 -12.04 -1.29 -3.80
CA LEU A 105 -13.26 -1.92 -3.26
C LEU A 105 -13.15 -3.45 -3.28
N PHE A 106 -12.68 -4.03 -4.38
CA PHE A 106 -12.41 -5.47 -4.45
C PHE A 106 -11.15 -5.87 -3.65
N GLY A 107 -10.15 -5.00 -3.66
CA GLY A 107 -8.91 -5.16 -2.91
C GLY A 107 -9.11 -5.26 -1.40
N MET A 108 -10.11 -4.58 -0.83
CA MET A 108 -10.47 -4.71 0.59
C MET A 108 -10.80 -6.15 0.96
N ALA A 109 -11.55 -6.89 0.13
CA ALA A 109 -11.87 -8.28 0.37
C ALA A 109 -10.63 -9.19 0.23
N THR A 110 -9.73 -8.88 -0.71
CA THR A 110 -8.44 -9.56 -0.85
C THR A 110 -7.57 -9.32 0.38
N LYS A 111 -7.42 -8.08 0.82
CA LYS A 111 -6.65 -7.70 2.02
C LYS A 111 -7.18 -8.39 3.28
N TYR A 112 -8.51 -8.48 3.41
CA TYR A 112 -9.15 -9.26 4.47
C TYR A 112 -8.67 -10.71 4.47
N ALA A 113 -8.75 -11.38 3.31
CA ALA A 113 -8.39 -12.79 3.15
C ALA A 113 -6.90 -13.03 3.44
N GLU A 114 -6.02 -12.19 2.91
CA GLU A 114 -4.57 -12.24 3.14
C GLU A 114 -4.23 -12.18 4.63
N CYS A 115 -4.77 -11.18 5.33
CA CYS A 115 -4.45 -10.94 6.73
C CYS A 115 -5.10 -11.98 7.66
N LEU A 116 -6.29 -12.49 7.30
CA LEU A 116 -6.90 -13.63 7.98
C LEU A 116 -5.99 -14.85 7.92
N LEU A 117 -5.53 -15.24 6.72
CA LEU A 117 -4.64 -16.38 6.54
C LEU A 117 -3.30 -16.18 7.27
N ALA A 118 -2.75 -14.96 7.25
CA ALA A 118 -1.51 -14.67 7.94
C ALA A 118 -1.58 -14.90 9.45
N VAL A 119 -2.69 -14.54 10.08
CA VAL A 119 -2.92 -14.79 11.51
C VAL A 119 -3.25 -16.26 11.76
N LYS A 120 -4.00 -16.92 10.88
CA LYS A 120 -4.36 -18.33 10.99
C LYS A 120 -3.13 -19.25 10.96
N TYR A 121 -2.16 -18.95 10.11
CA TYR A 121 -0.94 -19.77 9.89
C TYR A 121 0.32 -19.14 10.50
N ARG A 122 0.18 -18.17 11.41
CA ARG A 122 1.33 -17.57 12.09
C ARG A 122 2.01 -18.55 13.06
N GLN A 123 3.28 -18.32 13.30
CA GLN A 123 4.13 -19.12 14.19
C GLN A 123 4.91 -18.22 15.14
N ILE A 124 5.60 -18.83 16.08
CA ILE A 124 6.54 -18.15 16.99
C ILE A 124 7.95 -18.53 16.54
N ASP A 125 8.82 -17.55 16.34
CA ASP A 125 10.22 -17.78 15.98
C ASP A 125 11.08 -18.13 17.20
N ASP A 126 12.36 -18.46 16.94
CA ASP A 126 13.34 -18.83 18.01
C ASP A 126 13.60 -17.70 19.03
N LYS A 127 13.15 -16.47 18.75
CA LYS A 127 13.26 -15.31 19.65
C LYS A 127 11.94 -15.00 20.36
N GLY A 128 10.91 -15.83 20.19
CA GLY A 128 9.60 -15.64 20.78
C GLY A 128 8.74 -14.58 20.06
N GLN A 129 9.11 -14.14 18.85
CA GLN A 129 8.34 -13.17 18.08
C GLN A 129 7.36 -13.88 17.15
N MET A 130 6.19 -13.23 16.93
CA MET A 130 5.21 -13.70 15.96
C MET A 130 5.71 -13.49 14.54
N VAL A 131 5.66 -14.55 13.75
CA VAL A 131 6.01 -14.56 12.34
C VAL A 131 4.87 -15.15 11.52
N GLY A 132 4.56 -14.55 10.39
CA GLY A 132 3.49 -15.00 9.50
C GLY A 132 3.54 -14.23 8.18
N GLY A 133 2.55 -14.48 7.35
CA GLY A 133 2.46 -13.90 6.02
C GLY A 133 2.39 -14.97 4.94
N PRO A 134 2.46 -14.58 3.65
CA PRO A 134 2.27 -15.51 2.53
C PRO A 134 3.21 -16.70 2.56
N MET A 135 4.49 -16.51 2.92
CA MET A 135 5.45 -17.61 2.96
C MET A 135 5.04 -18.71 3.95
N TYR A 136 4.34 -18.38 5.04
CA TYR A 136 3.87 -19.37 6.02
C TYR A 136 2.61 -20.07 5.55
N TYR A 137 1.56 -19.37 5.10
CA TYR A 137 0.36 -20.05 4.63
C TYR A 137 0.55 -20.77 3.28
N LEU A 138 1.54 -20.37 2.46
CA LEU A 138 1.95 -21.13 1.28
C LEU A 138 2.64 -22.43 1.65
N ARG A 139 3.54 -22.38 2.66
CA ARG A 139 4.23 -23.58 3.14
C ARG A 139 3.29 -24.54 3.86
N ASP A 140 2.49 -24.04 4.80
CA ASP A 140 1.75 -24.85 5.77
C ASP A 140 0.29 -25.08 5.34
N GLY A 141 -0.34 -24.11 4.69
CA GLY A 141 -1.72 -24.21 4.20
C GLY A 141 -1.82 -24.84 2.81
N VAL A 142 -1.00 -24.37 1.86
CA VAL A 142 -0.97 -24.90 0.48
C VAL A 142 -0.04 -26.12 0.36
N SER A 143 0.84 -26.33 1.35
CA SER A 143 1.87 -27.38 1.34
C SER A 143 2.89 -27.21 0.20
N SER A 144 3.17 -25.95 -0.21
CA SER A 144 4.11 -25.62 -1.28
C SER A 144 5.30 -24.81 -0.78
N LYS A 145 6.41 -25.50 -0.48
CA LYS A 145 7.67 -24.83 -0.09
C LYS A 145 8.23 -23.96 -1.22
N THR A 146 8.05 -24.37 -2.47
CA THR A 146 8.54 -23.61 -3.63
C THR A 146 7.87 -22.25 -3.74
N LEU A 147 6.54 -22.20 -3.69
CA LEU A 147 5.80 -20.93 -3.73
C LEU A 147 6.15 -20.05 -2.53
N ALA A 148 6.32 -20.62 -1.35
CA ALA A 148 6.70 -19.89 -0.14
C ALA A 148 8.08 -19.23 -0.28
N VAL A 149 9.08 -19.97 -0.80
CA VAL A 149 10.44 -19.45 -1.05
C VAL A 149 10.42 -18.40 -2.15
N LEU A 150 9.71 -18.61 -3.26
CA LEU A 150 9.58 -17.63 -4.35
C LEU A 150 8.97 -16.32 -3.84
N PHE A 151 7.88 -16.39 -3.07
CA PHE A 151 7.30 -15.20 -2.45
C PHE A 151 8.33 -14.46 -1.59
N ALA A 152 9.01 -15.17 -0.69
CA ALA A 152 9.97 -14.56 0.23
C ALA A 152 11.15 -13.90 -0.51
N VAL A 153 11.67 -14.54 -1.57
CA VAL A 153 12.76 -13.98 -2.40
C VAL A 153 12.29 -12.72 -3.12
N PHE A 154 11.11 -12.73 -3.74
CA PHE A 154 10.57 -11.54 -4.40
C PHE A 154 10.29 -10.43 -3.40
N ALA A 155 9.75 -10.72 -2.22
CA ALA A 155 9.49 -9.74 -1.17
C ALA A 155 10.78 -9.09 -0.64
N VAL A 156 11.87 -9.85 -0.48
CA VAL A 156 13.20 -9.28 -0.19
C VAL A 156 13.68 -8.39 -1.33
N GLY A 157 13.46 -8.80 -2.58
CA GLY A 157 13.77 -8.00 -3.76
C GLY A 157 13.01 -6.66 -3.76
N VAL A 158 11.72 -6.67 -3.44
CA VAL A 158 10.89 -5.45 -3.30
C VAL A 158 11.41 -4.57 -2.16
N ALA A 159 11.73 -5.16 -1.01
CA ALA A 159 12.24 -4.42 0.13
C ALA A 159 13.59 -3.74 -0.17
N CYS A 160 14.54 -4.45 -0.80
CA CYS A 160 15.91 -3.98 -1.02
C CYS A 160 16.07 -3.13 -2.29
N PHE A 161 15.39 -3.47 -3.38
CA PHE A 161 15.59 -2.86 -4.69
C PHE A 161 14.31 -2.27 -5.28
N GLY A 162 13.16 -2.51 -4.68
CA GLY A 162 11.86 -2.08 -5.12
C GLY A 162 11.34 -0.84 -4.39
N ILE A 163 10.01 -0.81 -4.25
CA ILE A 163 9.29 0.32 -3.65
C ILE A 163 9.69 0.59 -2.19
N GLY A 164 10.32 -0.39 -1.51
CA GLY A 164 10.76 -0.27 -0.12
C GLY A 164 11.99 0.62 0.10
N THR A 165 12.76 0.94 -0.95
CA THR A 165 14.04 1.68 -0.81
C THR A 165 14.16 2.82 -1.80
N PHE A 166 14.73 2.58 -2.98
CA PHE A 166 15.22 3.63 -3.88
C PHE A 166 14.19 4.65 -4.33
N PRO A 167 12.97 4.28 -4.74
CA PRO A 167 11.94 5.24 -5.08
C PRO A 167 11.62 6.19 -3.93
N GLN A 168 11.55 5.67 -2.70
CA GLN A 168 11.26 6.46 -1.51
C GLN A 168 12.41 7.37 -1.14
N VAL A 169 13.64 6.84 -1.17
CA VAL A 169 14.85 7.64 -0.89
C VAL A 169 14.93 8.81 -1.86
N ASN A 170 14.83 8.55 -3.17
CA ASN A 170 14.90 9.61 -4.16
C ASN A 170 13.78 10.63 -4.01
N ALA A 171 12.55 10.19 -3.73
CA ALA A 171 11.44 11.11 -3.48
C ALA A 171 11.71 12.06 -2.30
N ILE A 172 12.32 11.57 -1.21
CA ILE A 172 12.73 12.41 -0.07
C ILE A 172 13.84 13.37 -0.48
N LEU A 173 14.88 12.88 -1.16
CA LEU A 173 16.03 13.70 -1.55
C LEU A 173 15.63 14.82 -2.52
N ASP A 174 14.77 14.52 -3.49
CA ASP A 174 14.24 15.51 -4.43
C ASP A 174 13.34 16.53 -3.72
N ALA A 175 12.44 16.07 -2.84
CA ALA A 175 11.57 16.96 -2.07
C ALA A 175 12.36 17.91 -1.17
N THR A 176 13.41 17.42 -0.48
CA THR A 176 14.27 18.26 0.37
C THR A 176 15.10 19.23 -0.43
N GLN A 177 15.63 18.82 -1.57
CA GLN A 177 16.45 19.69 -2.43
C GLN A 177 15.59 20.79 -3.08
N ILE A 178 14.43 20.43 -3.66
CA ILE A 178 13.59 21.38 -4.40
C ILE A 178 12.91 22.38 -3.45
N SER A 179 12.36 21.92 -2.33
CA SER A 179 11.56 22.77 -1.45
C SER A 179 12.32 23.47 -0.34
N PHE A 180 13.47 22.91 0.07
CA PHE A 180 14.24 23.43 1.21
C PHE A 180 15.70 23.77 0.87
N GLY A 181 16.16 23.50 -0.36
CA GLY A 181 17.52 23.76 -0.81
C GLY A 181 18.58 22.90 -0.10
N VAL A 182 18.17 21.80 0.56
CA VAL A 182 19.10 20.91 1.26
C VAL A 182 19.82 20.00 0.26
N PRO A 183 21.18 19.92 0.29
CA PRO A 183 21.92 19.01 -0.60
C PRO A 183 21.48 17.56 -0.44
N ARG A 184 21.43 16.81 -1.56
CA ARG A 184 20.99 15.40 -1.58
C ARG A 184 21.81 14.53 -0.63
N GLU A 185 23.11 14.75 -0.55
CA GLU A 185 24.04 14.00 0.31
C GLU A 185 23.74 14.22 1.80
N ALA A 186 23.44 15.46 2.20
CA ALA A 186 23.06 15.79 3.57
C ALA A 186 21.74 15.14 3.95
N SER A 187 20.74 15.21 3.07
CA SER A 187 19.44 14.55 3.24
C SER A 187 19.59 13.02 3.33
N ALA A 188 20.46 12.42 2.52
CA ALA A 188 20.72 10.98 2.54
C ALA A 188 21.35 10.53 3.87
N VAL A 189 22.32 11.30 4.41
CA VAL A 189 22.92 10.99 5.71
C VAL A 189 21.88 11.05 6.82
N VAL A 190 21.08 12.13 6.88
CA VAL A 190 20.02 12.29 7.88
C VAL A 190 19.01 11.17 7.79
N LEU A 191 18.53 10.85 6.58
CA LEU A 191 17.58 9.77 6.34
C LEU A 191 18.15 8.42 6.80
N THR A 192 19.40 8.11 6.43
CA THR A 192 20.07 6.86 6.81
C THR A 192 20.15 6.70 8.32
N VAL A 193 20.53 7.76 9.04
CA VAL A 193 20.59 7.75 10.50
C VAL A 193 19.23 7.54 11.12
N LEU A 194 18.18 8.24 10.64
CA LEU A 194 16.82 8.09 11.15
C LEU A 194 16.27 6.67 10.90
N VAL A 195 16.48 6.12 9.70
CA VAL A 195 16.08 4.74 9.38
C VAL A 195 16.84 3.75 10.28
N ALA A 196 18.15 3.92 10.47
CA ALA A 196 18.93 3.03 11.33
C ALA A 196 18.42 3.03 12.78
N ILE A 197 18.18 4.21 13.37
CA ILE A 197 17.68 4.33 14.75
C ILE A 197 16.34 3.59 14.94
N VAL A 198 15.43 3.71 13.99
CA VAL A 198 14.10 3.10 14.12
C VAL A 198 14.16 1.60 13.83
N THR A 199 14.86 1.17 12.78
CA THR A 199 14.83 -0.22 12.31
C THR A 199 15.65 -1.16 13.19
N ILE A 200 16.73 -0.68 13.86
CA ILE A 200 17.51 -1.51 14.80
C ILE A 200 16.64 -2.03 15.94
N GLY A 201 15.66 -1.24 16.40
CA GLY A 201 14.73 -1.65 17.46
C GLY A 201 13.66 -2.68 17.05
N GLY A 202 13.65 -3.14 15.80
CA GLY A 202 12.73 -4.16 15.27
C GLY A 202 11.27 -3.72 15.22
N ILE A 203 10.35 -4.71 15.18
CA ILE A 203 8.91 -4.46 15.00
C ILE A 203 8.31 -3.51 16.06
N GLN A 204 8.75 -3.62 17.31
CA GLN A 204 8.22 -2.78 18.38
C GLN A 204 8.56 -1.30 18.19
N SER A 205 9.78 -1.00 17.75
CA SER A 205 10.20 0.36 17.43
C SER A 205 9.49 0.90 16.19
N ILE A 206 9.44 0.11 15.12
CA ILE A 206 8.76 0.46 13.87
C ILE A 206 7.27 0.71 14.14
N ALA A 207 6.58 -0.19 14.84
CA ALA A 207 5.17 -0.06 15.16
C ALA A 207 4.87 1.15 16.07
N LYS A 208 5.77 1.47 17.01
CA LYS A 208 5.65 2.66 17.86
C LYS A 208 5.78 3.96 17.07
N VAL A 209 6.69 4.01 16.10
CA VAL A 209 6.85 5.16 15.20
C VAL A 209 5.66 5.24 14.24
N ALA A 210 5.32 4.13 13.57
CA ALA A 210 4.19 4.06 12.65
C ALA A 210 2.86 4.43 13.32
N GLY A 211 2.60 3.93 14.53
CA GLY A 211 1.38 4.22 15.30
C GLY A 211 1.17 5.71 15.63
N LYS A 212 2.24 6.51 15.61
CA LYS A 212 2.17 7.97 15.82
C LYS A 212 2.25 8.75 14.51
N VAL A 213 3.20 8.39 13.66
CA VAL A 213 3.50 9.15 12.43
C VAL A 213 2.42 8.94 11.38
N VAL A 214 1.95 7.70 11.18
CA VAL A 214 0.98 7.40 10.12
C VAL A 214 -0.35 8.14 10.29
N PRO A 215 -1.01 8.13 11.46
CA PRO A 215 -2.23 8.92 11.63
C PRO A 215 -1.99 10.44 11.48
N ALA A 216 -0.86 10.94 11.99
CA ALA A 216 -0.54 12.36 11.91
C ALA A 216 -0.26 12.81 10.47
N MET A 217 0.54 12.04 9.70
CA MET A 217 0.84 12.36 8.30
C MET A 217 -0.39 12.23 7.40
N ALA A 218 -1.24 11.21 7.64
CA ALA A 218 -2.48 11.03 6.89
C ALA A 218 -3.43 12.21 7.14
N LEU A 219 -3.61 12.62 8.40
CA LEU A 219 -4.45 13.77 8.74
C LEU A 219 -3.90 15.06 8.12
N PHE A 220 -2.59 15.29 8.23
CA PHE A 220 -1.92 16.44 7.61
C PHE A 220 -2.20 16.50 6.10
N TYR A 221 -2.01 15.37 5.40
CA TYR A 221 -2.19 15.34 3.95
C TYR A 221 -3.66 15.47 3.54
N ILE A 222 -4.59 14.86 4.29
CA ILE A 222 -6.03 15.01 4.08
C ILE A 222 -6.43 16.49 4.24
N ILE A 223 -5.96 17.20 5.29
CA ILE A 223 -6.25 18.62 5.48
C ILE A 223 -5.67 19.45 4.32
N ALA A 224 -4.46 19.15 3.88
CA ALA A 224 -3.84 19.84 2.76
C ALA A 224 -4.63 19.64 1.45
N CYS A 225 -5.07 18.42 1.15
CA CYS A 225 -5.93 18.14 -0.01
C CYS A 225 -7.31 18.80 0.12
N LEU A 226 -7.93 18.71 1.30
CA LEU A 226 -9.22 19.36 1.56
C LEU A 226 -9.14 20.88 1.34
N SER A 227 -8.01 21.52 1.70
CA SER A 227 -7.82 22.94 1.42
C SER A 227 -7.90 23.24 -0.09
N VAL A 228 -7.27 22.41 -0.94
CA VAL A 228 -7.37 22.54 -2.41
C VAL A 228 -8.79 22.29 -2.90
N ILE A 229 -9.46 21.25 -2.38
CA ILE A 229 -10.82 20.88 -2.79
C ILE A 229 -11.83 21.96 -2.41
N VAL A 230 -11.77 22.50 -1.18
CA VAL A 230 -12.67 23.55 -0.70
C VAL A 230 -12.47 24.84 -1.48
N THR A 231 -11.22 25.21 -1.78
CA THR A 231 -10.91 26.42 -2.57
C THR A 231 -11.45 26.33 -4.01
N ASN A 232 -11.66 25.11 -4.54
CA ASN A 232 -12.19 24.87 -5.88
C ASN A 232 -13.52 24.08 -5.85
N ALA A 233 -14.32 24.26 -4.79
CA ALA A 233 -15.54 23.47 -4.57
C ALA A 233 -16.61 23.71 -5.65
N ASP A 234 -16.59 24.87 -6.31
CA ASP A 234 -17.44 25.21 -7.46
C ASP A 234 -17.32 24.23 -8.62
N LYS A 235 -16.14 23.58 -8.79
CA LYS A 235 -15.84 22.64 -9.86
C LYS A 235 -15.97 21.16 -9.43
N LEU A 236 -16.35 20.90 -8.17
CA LEU A 236 -16.31 19.54 -7.63
C LEU A 236 -17.29 18.59 -8.35
N ALA A 237 -18.50 19.05 -8.67
CA ALA A 237 -19.49 18.25 -9.38
C ALA A 237 -18.98 17.87 -10.77
N ASP A 238 -18.45 18.83 -11.51
CA ASP A 238 -17.91 18.64 -12.85
C ASP A 238 -16.68 17.70 -12.84
N ALA A 239 -15.83 17.80 -11.80
CA ALA A 239 -14.67 16.92 -11.63
C ALA A 239 -15.10 15.46 -11.39
N VAL A 240 -16.12 15.23 -10.55
CA VAL A 240 -16.65 13.88 -10.30
C VAL A 240 -17.31 13.32 -11.57
N GLU A 241 -18.10 14.13 -12.27
CA GLU A 241 -18.71 13.73 -13.55
C GLU A 241 -17.61 13.37 -14.57
N LEU A 242 -16.56 14.19 -14.68
CA LEU A 242 -15.44 13.93 -15.56
C LEU A 242 -14.75 12.59 -15.24
N VAL A 243 -14.54 12.24 -13.97
CA VAL A 243 -14.01 10.94 -13.56
C VAL A 243 -14.90 9.80 -14.05
N LEU A 244 -16.22 9.90 -13.81
CA LEU A 244 -17.17 8.85 -14.17
C LEU A 244 -17.31 8.68 -15.69
N VAL A 245 -17.42 9.79 -16.43
CA VAL A 245 -17.56 9.75 -17.89
C VAL A 245 -16.26 9.25 -18.54
N SER A 246 -15.10 9.77 -18.11
CA SER A 246 -13.79 9.38 -18.67
C SER A 246 -13.41 7.92 -18.38
N ALA A 247 -14.03 7.29 -17.37
CA ALA A 247 -13.80 5.88 -17.09
C ALA A 247 -14.34 4.94 -18.18
N PHE A 248 -15.34 5.39 -18.96
CA PHE A 248 -16.03 4.58 -19.96
C PHE A 248 -16.02 5.19 -21.37
N THR A 249 -15.37 6.36 -21.54
CA THR A 249 -15.25 7.03 -22.84
C THR A 249 -13.79 7.30 -23.13
N SER A 250 -13.40 7.31 -24.43
CA SER A 250 -12.08 7.74 -24.80
C SER A 250 -11.97 9.26 -24.64
N THR A 251 -11.00 9.75 -23.87
CA THR A 251 -10.75 11.19 -23.63
C THR A 251 -10.23 11.94 -24.88
N ALA A 252 -10.15 11.28 -26.03
CA ALA A 252 -9.75 11.88 -27.32
C ALA A 252 -10.62 13.06 -27.76
N ALA A 253 -11.81 13.26 -27.17
CA ALA A 253 -12.74 14.32 -27.55
C ALA A 253 -12.49 15.69 -26.86
N THR A 254 -11.61 15.77 -25.87
CA THR A 254 -11.45 17.00 -25.03
C THR A 254 -10.09 17.68 -25.14
N GLY A 255 -9.48 17.63 -26.30
CA GLY A 255 -8.40 18.55 -26.67
C GLY A 255 -6.98 18.05 -26.41
N GLY A 256 -6.29 17.65 -27.47
CA GLY A 256 -4.83 17.67 -27.57
C GLY A 256 -4.05 16.55 -26.89
N PHE A 257 -4.67 15.72 -26.06
CA PHE A 257 -4.06 14.54 -25.50
C PHE A 257 -4.27 13.34 -26.45
N LEU A 258 -3.21 12.67 -26.84
CA LEU A 258 -3.24 11.38 -27.55
C LEU A 258 -4.12 10.44 -26.71
N GLY A 259 -5.33 10.16 -27.20
CA GLY A 259 -6.43 9.58 -26.46
C GLY A 259 -6.01 8.40 -25.59
N ALA A 260 -6.03 8.60 -24.28
CA ALA A 260 -5.96 7.49 -23.37
C ALA A 260 -7.14 6.58 -23.71
N SER A 261 -6.85 5.39 -24.18
CA SER A 261 -7.90 4.41 -24.46
C SER A 261 -8.53 4.01 -23.12
N ILE A 262 -9.78 3.61 -23.10
CA ILE A 262 -10.44 3.04 -21.90
C ILE A 262 -9.54 1.95 -21.28
N MET A 263 -8.85 1.17 -22.12
CA MET A 263 -7.91 0.15 -21.67
C MET A 263 -6.76 0.75 -20.85
N LEU A 264 -6.19 1.89 -21.23
CA LEU A 264 -5.14 2.57 -20.46
C LEU A 264 -5.68 3.11 -19.14
N ALA A 265 -6.91 3.63 -19.10
CA ALA A 265 -7.54 4.05 -17.86
C ALA A 265 -7.73 2.85 -16.89
N ILE A 266 -8.18 1.72 -17.41
CA ILE A 266 -8.35 0.47 -16.64
C ILE A 266 -6.97 0.01 -16.11
N GLN A 267 -6.00 -0.16 -17.01
CA GLN A 267 -4.68 -0.70 -16.65
C GLN A 267 -3.94 0.21 -15.68
N SER A 268 -3.86 1.51 -15.96
CA SER A 268 -3.15 2.46 -15.10
C SER A 268 -3.85 2.63 -13.75
N GLY A 269 -5.19 2.71 -13.75
CA GLY A 269 -5.97 2.83 -12.52
C GLY A 269 -5.82 1.60 -11.62
N ILE A 270 -5.99 0.39 -12.16
CA ILE A 270 -5.85 -0.85 -11.39
C ILE A 270 -4.39 -1.04 -10.94
N ALA A 271 -3.43 -0.93 -11.84
CA ALA A 271 -2.02 -1.17 -11.50
C ALA A 271 -1.51 -0.19 -10.43
N ARG A 272 -1.78 1.12 -10.58
CA ARG A 272 -1.34 2.12 -9.60
C ARG A 272 -2.18 2.10 -8.32
N GLY A 273 -3.46 1.70 -8.39
CA GLY A 273 -4.28 1.44 -7.21
C GLY A 273 -3.74 0.29 -6.37
N VAL A 274 -3.44 -0.84 -6.98
CA VAL A 274 -2.83 -2.00 -6.31
C VAL A 274 -1.42 -1.69 -5.83
N PHE A 275 -0.62 -0.95 -6.61
CA PHE A 275 0.71 -0.51 -6.19
C PHE A 275 0.65 0.34 -4.91
N SER A 276 -0.37 1.20 -4.76
CA SER A 276 -0.55 2.04 -3.58
C SER A 276 -1.02 1.21 -2.37
N ASN A 277 -2.13 0.49 -2.48
CA ASN A 277 -2.75 -0.19 -1.34
C ASN A 277 -2.22 -1.60 -1.07
N GLU A 278 -1.39 -2.14 -1.95
CA GLU A 278 -0.75 -3.46 -1.85
C GLU A 278 -1.74 -4.64 -1.66
N SER A 279 -3.01 -4.50 -2.08
CA SER A 279 -3.99 -5.60 -1.97
C SER A 279 -3.73 -6.68 -3.00
N GLY A 280 -3.48 -7.91 -2.56
CA GLY A 280 -3.10 -9.02 -3.43
C GLY A 280 -1.59 -9.20 -3.60
N LEU A 281 -0.78 -8.26 -3.10
CA LEU A 281 0.68 -8.36 -3.14
C LEU A 281 1.26 -9.24 -2.02
N GLY A 282 0.53 -9.40 -0.90
CA GLY A 282 0.95 -10.24 0.22
C GLY A 282 1.89 -9.57 1.22
N SER A 283 2.12 -8.28 1.15
CA SER A 283 3.02 -7.52 2.04
C SER A 283 2.41 -7.28 3.42
N ALA A 284 1.23 -6.66 3.49
CA ALA A 284 0.53 -6.33 4.73
C ALA A 284 0.26 -7.52 5.68
N PRO A 285 0.00 -8.75 5.21
CA PRO A 285 -0.10 -9.95 6.03
C PRO A 285 1.04 -10.14 7.02
N MET A 286 2.26 -9.73 6.70
CA MET A 286 3.42 -9.86 7.60
C MET A 286 3.29 -8.97 8.84
N ALA A 287 2.73 -7.77 8.70
CA ALA A 287 2.43 -6.92 9.86
C ALA A 287 1.20 -7.42 10.63
N ALA A 288 0.17 -7.89 9.94
CA ALA A 288 -1.03 -8.42 10.57
C ALA A 288 -0.74 -9.64 11.45
N ALA A 289 0.21 -10.49 11.08
CA ALA A 289 0.61 -11.66 11.86
C ALA A 289 1.19 -11.29 13.23
N ALA A 290 1.83 -10.13 13.37
CA ALA A 290 2.39 -9.65 14.64
C ALA A 290 1.35 -9.06 15.60
N ALA A 291 0.09 -8.90 15.18
CA ALA A 291 -0.96 -8.29 15.99
C ALA A 291 -1.34 -9.15 17.19
N LYS A 292 -1.60 -8.50 18.32
CA LYS A 292 -2.18 -9.11 19.53
C LYS A 292 -3.66 -9.41 19.29
N THR A 293 -3.95 -10.63 18.87
CA THR A 293 -5.31 -11.07 18.57
C THR A 293 -5.45 -12.57 18.73
N ASP A 294 -6.63 -13.03 19.14
CA ASP A 294 -7.02 -14.43 19.18
C ASP A 294 -7.94 -14.79 18.01
N SER A 295 -8.34 -13.80 17.20
CA SER A 295 -9.22 -13.99 16.06
C SER A 295 -8.57 -13.54 14.76
N CYS A 296 -8.36 -14.48 13.84
CA CYS A 296 -7.88 -14.18 12.50
C CYS A 296 -8.88 -13.32 11.71
N VAL A 297 -10.18 -13.48 11.98
CA VAL A 297 -11.26 -12.72 11.34
C VAL A 297 -11.24 -11.25 11.78
N GLU A 298 -11.09 -10.98 13.09
CA GLU A 298 -11.00 -9.60 13.61
C GLU A 298 -9.82 -8.86 13.01
N GLN A 299 -8.65 -9.50 12.98
CA GLN A 299 -7.48 -8.88 12.36
C GLN A 299 -7.64 -8.68 10.86
N GLY A 300 -8.29 -9.60 10.16
CA GLY A 300 -8.67 -9.44 8.76
C GLY A 300 -9.57 -8.22 8.53
N LEU A 301 -10.61 -8.04 9.37
CA LEU A 301 -11.50 -6.88 9.33
C LEU A 301 -10.74 -5.56 9.57
N ILE A 302 -9.88 -5.52 10.59
CA ILE A 302 -9.04 -4.34 10.87
C ILE A 302 -8.13 -4.05 9.67
N SER A 303 -7.45 -5.06 9.14
CA SER A 303 -6.47 -4.88 8.05
C SER A 303 -7.11 -4.44 6.73
N MET A 304 -8.36 -4.85 6.43
CA MET A 304 -9.02 -4.39 5.19
C MET A 304 -9.28 -2.89 5.17
N THR A 305 -9.37 -2.24 6.36
CA THR A 305 -9.54 -0.78 6.45
C THR A 305 -8.30 -0.04 5.94
N GLY A 306 -7.14 -0.70 5.89
CA GLY A 306 -5.93 -0.14 5.32
C GLY A 306 -6.13 0.26 3.85
N THR A 307 -6.72 -0.62 3.03
CA THR A 307 -7.05 -0.32 1.62
C THR A 307 -8.07 0.81 1.51
N PHE A 308 -9.03 0.89 2.45
CA PHE A 308 -10.00 1.98 2.51
C PHE A 308 -9.30 3.33 2.76
N PHE A 309 -8.46 3.43 3.80
CA PHE A 309 -7.76 4.67 4.11
C PHE A 309 -6.77 5.07 3.02
N ASP A 310 -6.00 4.11 2.50
CA ASP A 310 -4.99 4.37 1.48
C ASP A 310 -5.61 4.89 0.19
N THR A 311 -6.54 4.14 -0.40
CA THR A 311 -7.01 4.42 -1.76
C THR A 311 -8.33 5.16 -1.78
N ILE A 312 -9.35 4.71 -1.03
CA ILE A 312 -10.66 5.37 -1.06
C ILE A 312 -10.57 6.77 -0.42
N VAL A 313 -9.71 6.97 0.59
CA VAL A 313 -9.54 8.30 1.19
C VAL A 313 -8.38 9.04 0.53
N ILE A 314 -7.13 8.62 0.74
CA ILE A 314 -5.95 9.43 0.39
C ILE A 314 -5.75 9.56 -1.13
N CYS A 315 -5.83 8.46 -1.90
CA CYS A 315 -5.69 8.55 -3.36
C CYS A 315 -6.82 9.36 -4.00
N THR A 316 -8.05 9.27 -3.46
CA THR A 316 -9.18 10.09 -3.92
C THR A 316 -8.90 11.57 -3.70
N MET A 317 -8.37 11.95 -2.52
CA MET A 317 -8.03 13.34 -2.22
C MET A 317 -6.99 13.89 -3.20
N THR A 318 -5.92 13.12 -3.47
CA THR A 318 -4.90 13.50 -4.46
C THR A 318 -5.50 13.60 -5.86
N GLY A 319 -6.27 12.60 -6.29
CA GLY A 319 -6.88 12.57 -7.62
C GLY A 319 -7.83 13.75 -7.86
N LEU A 320 -8.67 14.07 -6.89
CA LEU A 320 -9.56 15.24 -6.97
C LEU A 320 -8.77 16.54 -7.02
N ALA A 321 -7.70 16.70 -6.22
CA ALA A 321 -6.86 17.90 -6.28
C ALA A 321 -6.25 18.11 -7.67
N LEU A 322 -5.77 17.02 -8.32
CA LEU A 322 -5.21 17.06 -9.67
C LEU A 322 -6.25 17.44 -10.73
N ILE A 323 -7.47 16.93 -10.61
CA ILE A 323 -8.55 17.13 -11.58
C ILE A 323 -9.15 18.53 -11.44
N LEU A 324 -9.47 18.96 -10.22
CA LEU A 324 -10.06 20.28 -9.92
C LEU A 324 -9.19 21.44 -10.39
N THR A 325 -7.87 21.29 -10.28
CA THR A 325 -6.90 22.32 -10.66
C THR A 325 -6.51 22.29 -12.14
N GLY A 326 -6.96 21.27 -12.89
CA GLY A 326 -6.54 21.07 -14.28
C GLY A 326 -5.10 20.61 -14.44
N ALA A 327 -4.40 20.28 -13.36
CA ALA A 327 -2.99 19.88 -13.39
C ALA A 327 -2.73 18.62 -14.26
N TRP A 328 -3.71 17.74 -14.38
CA TRP A 328 -3.64 16.54 -15.21
C TRP A 328 -3.46 16.84 -16.72
N GLN A 329 -3.83 18.05 -17.17
CA GLN A 329 -3.67 18.49 -18.57
C GLN A 329 -2.27 19.06 -18.85
N SER A 330 -1.47 19.33 -17.81
CA SER A 330 -0.12 19.85 -17.96
C SER A 330 0.84 18.79 -18.52
N ASP A 331 2.02 19.21 -19.03
CA ASP A 331 3.10 18.30 -19.42
C ASP A 331 3.85 17.68 -18.24
N LEU A 332 3.51 18.07 -17.01
CA LEU A 332 4.12 17.56 -15.80
C LEU A 332 3.66 16.13 -15.49
N SER A 333 4.43 15.42 -14.67
CA SER A 333 4.14 14.07 -14.21
C SER A 333 4.54 13.87 -12.76
N GLY A 334 4.01 12.82 -12.12
CA GLY A 334 4.39 12.41 -10.77
C GLY A 334 4.29 13.52 -9.73
N ALA A 335 5.32 13.69 -8.91
CA ALA A 335 5.35 14.67 -7.83
C ALA A 335 5.24 16.11 -8.35
N ALA A 336 5.84 16.44 -9.50
CA ALA A 336 5.80 17.78 -10.09
C ALA A 336 4.37 18.19 -10.45
N MET A 337 3.55 17.26 -10.99
CA MET A 337 2.14 17.52 -11.30
C MET A 337 1.33 17.77 -10.03
N THR A 338 1.55 16.99 -8.96
CA THR A 338 0.86 17.19 -7.67
C THR A 338 1.27 18.51 -7.03
N THR A 339 2.56 18.85 -7.09
CA THR A 339 3.09 20.13 -6.59
C THR A 339 2.46 21.31 -7.33
N TYR A 340 2.35 21.23 -8.65
CA TYR A 340 1.67 22.23 -9.46
C TYR A 340 0.18 22.36 -9.12
N ALA A 341 -0.52 21.24 -8.88
CA ALA A 341 -1.92 21.23 -8.47
C ALA A 341 -2.13 22.01 -7.16
N PHE A 342 -1.28 21.80 -6.17
CA PHE A 342 -1.38 22.49 -4.89
C PHE A 342 -1.00 23.96 -4.98
N ALA A 343 0.04 24.30 -5.76
CA ALA A 343 0.43 25.70 -6.00
C ALA A 343 -0.71 26.49 -6.66
N THR A 344 -1.34 25.92 -7.68
CA THR A 344 -2.43 26.53 -8.44
C THR A 344 -3.73 26.54 -7.65
N GLY A 345 -4.09 25.39 -7.03
CA GLY A 345 -5.36 25.22 -6.33
C GLY A 345 -5.50 26.06 -5.07
N LEU A 346 -4.37 26.38 -4.41
CA LEU A 346 -4.35 27.26 -3.24
C LEU A 346 -3.99 28.72 -3.57
N ASN A 347 -3.69 29.05 -4.84
CA ASN A 347 -3.08 30.33 -5.24
C ASN A 347 -1.83 30.68 -4.42
N ALA A 348 -1.04 29.67 -4.03
CA ALA A 348 0.08 29.79 -3.10
C ALA A 348 1.33 29.09 -3.66
N GLN A 349 2.11 29.81 -4.46
CA GLN A 349 3.26 29.28 -5.20
C GLN A 349 4.39 28.72 -4.33
N THR A 350 4.44 29.09 -3.05
CA THR A 350 5.44 28.60 -2.08
C THR A 350 4.85 27.54 -1.14
N ILE A 351 3.69 27.84 -0.55
CA ILE A 351 3.08 26.98 0.47
C ILE A 351 2.57 25.67 -0.16
N GLY A 352 1.91 25.72 -1.32
CA GLY A 352 1.38 24.55 -2.00
C GLY A 352 2.45 23.48 -2.24
N PRO A 353 3.57 23.80 -2.91
CA PRO A 353 4.71 22.89 -3.08
C PRO A 353 5.27 22.34 -1.77
N MET A 354 5.42 23.17 -0.74
CA MET A 354 5.92 22.74 0.58
C MET A 354 5.01 21.70 1.24
N LEU A 355 3.70 21.84 1.15
CA LEU A 355 2.73 20.89 1.71
C LEU A 355 2.89 19.51 1.06
N VAL A 356 3.04 19.45 -0.28
CA VAL A 356 3.27 18.19 -1.00
C VAL A 356 4.60 17.58 -0.62
N SER A 357 5.66 18.38 -0.55
CA SER A 357 7.01 17.90 -0.20
C SER A 357 7.07 17.34 1.22
N ILE A 358 6.47 18.02 2.18
CA ILE A 358 6.39 17.53 3.57
C ILE A 358 5.60 16.22 3.62
N GLY A 359 4.43 16.15 2.95
CA GLY A 359 3.64 14.92 2.86
C GLY A 359 4.45 13.78 2.26
N LEU A 360 5.13 14.03 1.13
CA LEU A 360 5.94 13.05 0.44
C LEU A 360 7.12 12.54 1.29
N MET A 361 7.79 13.44 2.03
CA MET A 361 8.89 13.06 2.93
C MET A 361 8.41 12.11 4.04
N PHE A 362 7.29 12.41 4.70
CA PHE A 362 6.74 11.53 5.74
C PHE A 362 6.24 10.20 5.16
N PHE A 363 5.53 10.24 4.06
CA PHE A 363 5.00 9.05 3.39
C PHE A 363 6.14 8.12 2.96
N ALA A 364 7.15 8.65 2.27
CA ALA A 364 8.28 7.87 1.82
C ALA A 364 9.13 7.33 2.99
N PHE A 365 9.35 8.13 4.04
CA PHE A 365 10.06 7.68 5.23
C PHE A 365 9.38 6.49 5.91
N THR A 366 8.07 6.59 6.12
CA THR A 366 7.32 5.49 6.76
C THR A 366 7.28 4.24 5.88
N THR A 367 7.22 4.40 4.54
CA THR A 367 7.27 3.26 3.61
C THR A 367 8.60 2.50 3.72
N ILE A 368 9.73 3.19 3.84
CA ILE A 368 11.04 2.56 4.09
C ILE A 368 10.99 1.71 5.36
N LEU A 369 10.40 2.21 6.45
CA LEU A 369 10.30 1.49 7.72
C LEU A 369 9.43 0.24 7.61
N GLY A 370 8.27 0.34 6.96
CA GLY A 370 7.35 -0.78 6.75
C GLY A 370 7.98 -1.89 5.91
N TRP A 371 8.61 -1.53 4.80
CA TRP A 371 9.28 -2.48 3.92
C TRP A 371 10.56 -3.07 4.52
N ASN A 372 11.28 -2.32 5.38
CA ASN A 372 12.36 -2.92 6.16
C ASN A 372 11.86 -4.09 7.01
N TYR A 373 10.73 -3.92 7.69
CA TYR A 373 10.13 -5.00 8.48
C TYR A 373 9.70 -6.19 7.62
N TYR A 374 9.07 -5.95 6.47
CA TYR A 374 8.64 -7.03 5.57
C TYR A 374 9.82 -7.85 5.06
N GLY A 375 10.86 -7.19 4.59
CA GLY A 375 12.08 -7.87 4.16
C GLY A 375 12.77 -8.64 5.29
N GLU A 376 12.80 -8.08 6.53
CA GLU A 376 13.30 -8.77 7.71
C GLU A 376 12.53 -10.09 7.96
N ARG A 377 11.20 -10.07 7.91
CA ARG A 377 10.38 -11.29 8.11
C ARG A 377 10.62 -12.34 7.02
N CYS A 378 10.80 -11.91 5.78
CA CYS A 378 11.15 -12.82 4.69
C CYS A 378 12.56 -13.41 4.84
N MET A 379 13.55 -12.62 5.31
CA MET A 379 14.88 -13.13 5.62
C MET A 379 14.89 -14.13 6.78
N VAL A 380 14.05 -13.89 7.81
CA VAL A 380 13.87 -14.84 8.90
C VAL A 380 13.29 -16.16 8.38
N PHE A 381 12.33 -16.12 7.48
CA PHE A 381 11.77 -17.32 6.85
C PHE A 381 12.80 -18.10 6.03
N LEU A 382 13.66 -17.42 5.25
CA LEU A 382 14.63 -18.04 4.35
C LEU A 382 15.86 -18.60 5.10
N PHE A 383 16.38 -17.86 6.08
CA PHE A 383 17.71 -18.11 6.68
C PHE A 383 17.70 -18.12 8.22
N GLY A 384 16.52 -18.00 8.83
CA GLY A 384 16.37 -17.95 10.28
C GLY A 384 16.73 -16.58 10.90
N THR A 385 16.59 -16.48 12.22
CA THR A 385 16.74 -15.23 12.98
C THR A 385 18.16 -14.64 12.95
N LYS A 386 19.18 -15.44 12.61
CA LYS A 386 20.58 -14.97 12.45
C LYS A 386 20.75 -14.03 11.25
N ALA A 387 19.86 -14.09 10.26
CA ALA A 387 19.92 -13.25 9.07
C ALA A 387 19.44 -11.80 9.32
N VAL A 388 18.82 -11.51 10.45
CA VAL A 388 18.24 -10.19 10.75
C VAL A 388 19.30 -9.08 10.75
N LEU A 389 20.41 -9.27 11.46
CA LEU A 389 21.46 -8.24 11.56
C LEU A 389 22.16 -7.99 10.22
N PRO A 390 22.65 -9.01 9.48
CA PRO A 390 23.20 -8.82 8.14
C PRO A 390 22.25 -8.11 7.20
N TYR A 391 20.95 -8.49 7.21
CA TYR A 391 19.92 -7.84 6.39
C TYR A 391 19.80 -6.35 6.72
N LYS A 392 19.70 -5.98 7.99
CA LYS A 392 19.59 -4.57 8.41
C LYS A 392 20.81 -3.75 7.98
N ILE A 393 22.01 -4.28 8.10
CA ILE A 393 23.23 -3.60 7.66
C ILE A 393 23.18 -3.35 6.15
N VAL A 394 22.84 -4.36 5.36
CA VAL A 394 22.71 -4.23 3.90
C VAL A 394 21.63 -3.22 3.55
N PHE A 395 20.45 -3.31 4.18
CA PHE A 395 19.32 -2.42 3.93
C PHE A 395 19.69 -0.94 4.22
N ILE A 396 20.33 -0.67 5.36
CA ILE A 396 20.79 0.68 5.72
C ILE A 396 21.84 1.17 4.72
N GLY A 397 22.74 0.31 4.27
CA GLY A 397 23.71 0.62 3.23
C GLY A 397 23.07 0.97 1.88
N LEU A 398 21.98 0.26 1.51
CA LEU A 398 21.20 0.58 0.31
C LEU A 398 20.52 1.95 0.42
N ILE A 399 19.95 2.31 1.59
CA ILE A 399 19.40 3.65 1.82
C ILE A 399 20.48 4.73 1.63
N ALA A 400 21.66 4.54 2.22
CA ALA A 400 22.78 5.47 2.08
C ALA A 400 23.24 5.63 0.62
N SER A 401 23.23 4.54 -0.16
CA SER A 401 23.63 4.55 -1.57
C SER A 401 22.58 5.18 -2.51
N GLY A 402 21.36 5.34 -2.06
CA GLY A 402 20.25 5.84 -2.89
C GLY A 402 20.45 7.26 -3.44
N ALA A 403 21.32 8.07 -2.81
CA ALA A 403 21.68 9.41 -3.31
C ALA A 403 22.46 9.37 -4.63
N PHE A 404 23.12 8.25 -4.94
CA PHE A 404 24.08 8.13 -6.05
C PHE A 404 23.54 7.30 -7.24
N LEU A 405 22.32 6.77 -7.14
CA LEU A 405 21.76 5.87 -8.14
C LEU A 405 20.79 6.59 -9.09
N HIS A 406 20.88 6.26 -10.39
CA HIS A 406 19.99 6.78 -11.42
C HIS A 406 18.64 6.04 -11.41
N LEU A 407 17.54 6.80 -11.51
CA LEU A 407 16.16 6.38 -11.19
C LEU A 407 15.49 5.47 -12.20
N ASP A 408 15.70 5.66 -13.50
CA ASP A 408 14.82 5.07 -14.52
C ASP A 408 14.78 3.53 -14.50
N LEU A 409 15.96 2.90 -14.37
CA LEU A 409 16.05 1.43 -14.31
C LEU A 409 15.52 0.89 -12.97
N ILE A 410 15.68 1.64 -11.90
CA ILE A 410 15.26 1.24 -10.56
C ILE A 410 13.75 1.14 -10.46
N TRP A 411 13.02 2.10 -11.03
CA TRP A 411 11.56 2.06 -11.05
C TRP A 411 11.03 0.85 -11.81
N ILE A 412 11.61 0.53 -12.97
CA ILE A 412 11.19 -0.63 -13.77
C ILE A 412 11.45 -1.94 -12.99
N ILE A 413 12.62 -2.07 -12.36
CA ILE A 413 12.94 -3.26 -11.55
C ILE A 413 11.99 -3.35 -10.34
N ALA A 414 11.70 -2.22 -9.69
CA ALA A 414 10.76 -2.16 -8.57
C ALA A 414 9.36 -2.66 -8.97
N ASP A 415 8.85 -2.20 -10.10
CA ASP A 415 7.55 -2.63 -10.64
C ASP A 415 7.56 -4.14 -10.95
N ILE A 416 8.59 -4.64 -11.64
CA ILE A 416 8.72 -6.07 -11.98
C ILE A 416 8.70 -6.96 -10.73
N VAL A 417 9.56 -6.71 -9.74
CA VAL A 417 9.64 -7.57 -8.55
C VAL A 417 8.38 -7.49 -7.71
N ASN A 418 7.71 -6.32 -7.69
CA ASN A 418 6.45 -6.12 -7.01
C ASN A 418 5.33 -6.97 -7.64
N GLY A 419 5.22 -6.98 -8.97
CA GLY A 419 4.27 -7.81 -9.68
C GLY A 419 4.55 -9.31 -9.55
N LEU A 420 5.83 -9.71 -9.61
CA LEU A 420 6.22 -11.12 -9.42
C LEU A 420 5.91 -11.63 -8.01
N MET A 421 5.98 -10.79 -6.99
CA MET A 421 5.62 -11.13 -5.60
C MET A 421 4.13 -11.46 -5.47
N ALA A 422 3.27 -10.80 -6.23
CA ALA A 422 1.82 -11.02 -6.19
C ALA A 422 1.42 -12.43 -6.64
N ILE A 423 2.11 -13.01 -7.62
CA ILE A 423 1.73 -14.27 -8.26
C ILE A 423 1.63 -15.43 -7.25
N PRO A 424 2.69 -15.78 -6.49
CA PRO A 424 2.58 -16.87 -5.52
C PRO A 424 1.56 -16.58 -4.42
N ASN A 425 1.40 -15.32 -4.01
CA ASN A 425 0.41 -14.92 -3.03
C ASN A 425 -1.02 -15.19 -3.51
N LEU A 426 -1.37 -14.72 -4.71
CA LEU A 426 -2.70 -14.91 -5.29
C LEU A 426 -3.03 -16.39 -5.54
N ILE A 427 -2.05 -17.19 -5.96
CA ILE A 427 -2.19 -18.65 -6.03
C ILE A 427 -2.56 -19.23 -4.65
N GLY A 428 -1.88 -18.78 -3.60
CA GLY A 428 -2.16 -19.18 -2.22
C GLY A 428 -3.57 -18.80 -1.77
N LEU A 429 -4.01 -17.59 -2.06
CA LEU A 429 -5.36 -17.10 -1.73
C LEU A 429 -6.44 -17.92 -2.41
N VAL A 430 -6.28 -18.21 -3.70
CA VAL A 430 -7.22 -19.03 -4.46
C VAL A 430 -7.23 -20.48 -3.95
N ALA A 431 -6.08 -21.05 -3.62
CA ALA A 431 -5.97 -22.40 -3.06
C ALA A 431 -6.66 -22.50 -1.67
N LEU A 432 -6.44 -21.50 -0.80
CA LEU A 432 -6.97 -21.48 0.57
C LEU A 432 -8.32 -20.76 0.71
N ARG A 433 -9.00 -20.49 -0.41
CA ARG A 433 -10.29 -19.77 -0.40
C ARG A 433 -11.34 -20.38 0.52
N HIS A 434 -11.36 -21.70 0.65
CA HIS A 434 -12.30 -22.41 1.52
C HIS A 434 -12.02 -22.13 3.00
N VAL A 435 -10.75 -22.04 3.41
CA VAL A 435 -10.35 -21.68 4.78
C VAL A 435 -10.86 -20.30 5.15
N VAL A 436 -10.66 -19.32 4.26
CA VAL A 436 -11.14 -17.95 4.49
C VAL A 436 -12.65 -17.90 4.68
N VAL A 437 -13.40 -18.60 3.84
CA VAL A 437 -14.88 -18.63 3.90
C VAL A 437 -15.36 -19.33 5.17
N GLU A 438 -14.74 -20.44 5.54
CA GLU A 438 -15.09 -21.25 6.70
C GLU A 438 -14.88 -20.46 8.01
N GLU A 439 -13.65 -19.92 8.22
CA GLU A 439 -13.31 -19.13 9.39
C GLU A 439 -14.24 -17.92 9.55
N THR A 440 -14.56 -17.24 8.43
CA THR A 440 -15.47 -16.10 8.44
C THR A 440 -16.89 -16.49 8.86
N LYS A 441 -17.40 -17.61 8.32
CA LYS A 441 -18.75 -18.10 8.68
C LYS A 441 -18.83 -18.52 10.14
N GLN A 442 -17.84 -19.28 10.63
CA GLN A 442 -17.80 -19.74 12.03
C GLN A 442 -17.75 -18.55 13.00
N TYR A 443 -16.93 -17.55 12.71
CA TYR A 443 -16.82 -16.36 13.55
C TYR A 443 -18.16 -15.60 13.66
N PHE A 444 -18.84 -15.35 12.55
CA PHE A 444 -20.10 -14.61 12.59
C PHE A 444 -21.24 -15.43 13.15
N ALA A 445 -21.26 -16.75 12.96
CA ALA A 445 -22.25 -17.64 13.58
C ALA A 445 -22.14 -17.64 15.11
N ALA A 446 -20.91 -17.79 15.64
CA ALA A 446 -20.68 -17.75 17.07
C ALA A 446 -21.05 -16.39 17.72
N ARG A 447 -20.73 -15.28 17.02
CA ARG A 447 -21.06 -13.93 17.49
C ARG A 447 -22.55 -13.66 17.48
N TYR A 448 -23.30 -14.22 16.54
CA TYR A 448 -24.76 -14.10 16.48
C TYR A 448 -25.41 -14.83 17.66
N GLN A 449 -24.99 -16.08 17.95
CA GLN A 449 -25.48 -16.86 19.07
C GLN A 449 -25.23 -16.17 20.42
N TYR A 450 -24.05 -15.54 20.58
CA TYR A 450 -23.70 -14.80 21.81
C TYR A 450 -24.62 -13.57 22.00
N SER A 451 -24.88 -12.83 20.93
CA SER A 451 -25.78 -11.67 20.96
C SER A 451 -27.24 -12.04 21.27
N GLU A 452 -27.74 -13.18 20.77
CA GLU A 452 -29.09 -13.69 21.11
C GLU A 452 -29.16 -14.14 22.57
N ALA A 453 -28.11 -14.77 23.08
CA ALA A 453 -28.07 -15.19 24.49
C ALA A 453 -28.05 -14.00 25.46
N GLU A 454 -27.30 -12.94 25.15
CA GLU A 454 -27.31 -11.69 25.96
C GLU A 454 -28.68 -10.99 25.90
N ALA A 455 -29.35 -10.98 24.75
CA ALA A 455 -30.68 -10.37 24.61
C ALA A 455 -31.79 -11.15 25.34
N GLN A 456 -31.59 -12.44 25.63
CA GLN A 456 -32.53 -13.26 26.42
C GLN A 456 -32.35 -13.12 27.92
N VAL A 457 -31.22 -12.56 28.36
CA VAL A 457 -30.89 -12.37 29.81
C VAL A 457 -31.26 -10.96 30.29
N GLN A 458 -31.50 -10.01 29.39
CA GLN A 458 -32.03 -8.67 29.65
C GLN A 458 -33.56 -8.66 29.56
#